data_1cba2b21f42f90b5285d50df626ca7de
#
_entry.id   1cba2b21f42f90b5285d50df626ca7de
#
_cell.length_a   1.000
_cell.length_b   1.000
_cell.length_c   1.000
_cell.angle_alpha   90.00
_cell.angle_beta   90.00
_cell.angle_gamma   90.00
#
_symmetry.space_group_name_H-M   'P 1'
#
loop_
_entity.id
_entity.type
_entity.pdbx_description
1 polymer ?
#
loop_
_entity_poly.entity_id
_entity_poly.type
_entity_poly.pdbx_seq_one_letter_code
_entity_poly.pdbx_strand_id
1 'polypeptide(L)'
;ADLTATVEAGITLDSLQQSLAEHGQLLAVDPPLPDRATVGGTLATMASGPLGWQYGHPRDLVIGLKVVQADGISTNSGGEAVKNVSGYDMARLHIGALGTLGVIAEVSFKLTPMPRQQTTVLACFNSIESSIEAALAVFHSHVVPLSLTAFDDQANHRGRLAGMSGKALLAVRLGGRPRTLERQ
;
A
#
# COMPACT_ATOMS: atom_id res chain seq x y z
N ALA A 1 11.03 18.79 -6.79
CA ALA A 1 9.77 18.18 -7.26
C ALA A 1 9.02 17.71 -6.04
N ASP A 2 7.78 18.12 -5.91
CA ASP A 2 6.89 17.72 -4.82
C ASP A 2 6.57 16.24 -4.99
N LEU A 3 6.65 15.47 -3.91
CA LEU A 3 6.33 14.04 -3.92
C LEU A 3 4.80 13.86 -3.94
N THR A 4 4.17 14.32 -5.01
CA THR A 4 2.73 14.22 -5.24
C THR A 4 2.45 13.80 -6.67
N ALA A 5 1.33 13.10 -6.89
CA ALA A 5 0.80 12.78 -8.21
C ALA A 5 -0.72 12.87 -8.20
N THR A 6 -1.27 13.45 -9.26
CA THR A 6 -2.72 13.46 -9.52
C THR A 6 -2.99 12.58 -10.72
N VAL A 7 -3.92 11.65 -10.58
CA VAL A 7 -4.22 10.63 -11.57
C VAL A 7 -5.73 10.39 -11.71
N GLU A 8 -6.15 9.98 -12.89
CA GLU A 8 -7.52 9.51 -13.13
C GLU A 8 -7.78 8.17 -12.40
N ALA A 9 -8.96 8.01 -11.83
CA ALA A 9 -9.31 6.85 -11.02
C ALA A 9 -9.36 5.52 -11.81
N GLY A 10 -9.42 5.59 -13.15
CA GLY A 10 -9.46 4.42 -14.03
C GLY A 10 -8.09 3.77 -14.30
N ILE A 11 -6.98 4.45 -13.99
CA ILE A 11 -5.64 3.86 -14.16
C ILE A 11 -5.44 2.66 -13.22
N THR A 12 -4.76 1.61 -13.69
CA THR A 12 -4.40 0.47 -12.83
C THR A 12 -3.22 0.82 -11.93
N LEU A 13 -3.15 0.18 -10.76
CA LEU A 13 -2.05 0.41 -9.82
C LEU A 13 -0.71 0.00 -10.44
N ASP A 14 -0.68 -1.07 -11.23
CA ASP A 14 0.53 -1.51 -11.92
C ASP A 14 1.04 -0.46 -12.91
N SER A 15 0.18 0.07 -13.78
CA SER A 15 0.55 1.13 -14.74
C SER A 15 1.02 2.40 -14.03
N LEU A 16 0.35 2.79 -12.95
CA LEU A 16 0.76 3.94 -12.15
C LEU A 16 2.13 3.72 -11.51
N GLN A 17 2.37 2.56 -10.90
CA GLN A 17 3.64 2.23 -10.28
C GLN A 17 4.80 2.21 -11.27
N GLN A 18 4.59 1.68 -12.49
CA GLN A 18 5.60 1.70 -13.55
C GLN A 18 5.99 3.14 -13.91
N SER A 19 5.02 4.03 -14.13
CA SER A 19 5.28 5.44 -14.43
C SER A 19 6.01 6.17 -13.29
N LEU A 20 5.65 5.89 -12.04
CA LEU A 20 6.30 6.49 -10.87
C LEU A 20 7.74 5.97 -10.68
N ALA A 21 7.97 4.69 -11.00
CA ALA A 21 9.29 4.05 -10.87
C ALA A 21 10.34 4.71 -11.79
N GLU A 22 9.96 5.17 -12.98
CA GLU A 22 10.83 5.92 -13.90
C GLU A 22 11.40 7.20 -13.25
N HIS A 23 10.68 7.73 -12.28
CA HIS A 23 11.07 8.94 -11.52
C HIS A 23 11.63 8.62 -10.13
N GLY A 24 11.85 7.32 -9.81
CA GLY A 24 12.31 6.89 -8.49
C GLY A 24 11.29 7.15 -7.37
N GLN A 25 10.01 7.18 -7.71
CA GLN A 25 8.89 7.43 -6.82
C GLN A 25 8.04 6.16 -6.64
N LEU A 26 7.33 6.09 -5.53
CA LEU A 26 6.48 4.97 -5.14
C LEU A 26 5.17 5.51 -4.55
N LEU A 27 4.04 5.02 -5.03
CA LEU A 27 2.78 5.05 -4.28
C LEU A 27 2.72 3.78 -3.43
N ALA A 28 2.80 3.93 -2.11
CA ALA A 28 2.89 2.79 -1.19
C ALA A 28 1.51 2.12 -0.93
N VAL A 29 0.84 1.76 -2.01
CA VAL A 29 -0.44 1.04 -2.04
C VAL A 29 -0.24 -0.21 -2.88
N ASP A 30 -0.46 -1.39 -2.28
CA ASP A 30 -0.19 -2.69 -2.89
C ASP A 30 -1.39 -3.65 -2.75
N PRO A 31 -2.55 -3.34 -3.39
CA PRO A 31 -3.71 -4.22 -3.36
C PRO A 31 -3.44 -5.53 -4.11
N PRO A 32 -4.25 -6.58 -3.86
CA PRO A 32 -4.23 -7.79 -4.68
C PRO A 32 -4.48 -7.46 -6.16
N LEU A 33 -3.83 -8.22 -7.08
CA LEU A 33 -4.01 -8.10 -8.53
C LEU A 33 -3.81 -6.66 -9.06
N PRO A 34 -2.64 -6.06 -8.87
CA PRO A 34 -2.38 -4.65 -9.20
C PRO A 34 -2.53 -4.34 -10.71
N ASP A 35 -2.37 -5.34 -11.57
CA ASP A 35 -2.61 -5.29 -13.01
C ASP A 35 -4.09 -5.07 -13.39
N ARG A 36 -5.01 -5.40 -12.49
CA ARG A 36 -6.46 -5.26 -12.63
C ARG A 36 -7.07 -4.25 -11.69
N ALA A 37 -6.45 -4.03 -10.54
CA ALA A 37 -6.93 -3.09 -9.54
C ALA A 37 -6.74 -1.65 -10.02
N THR A 38 -7.83 -0.93 -10.22
CA THR A 38 -7.79 0.51 -10.54
C THR A 38 -7.60 1.34 -9.27
N VAL A 39 -7.08 2.55 -9.41
CA VAL A 39 -6.94 3.51 -8.33
C VAL A 39 -8.29 3.77 -7.64
N GLY A 40 -9.34 4.08 -8.41
CA GLY A 40 -10.67 4.34 -7.86
C GLY A 40 -11.28 3.13 -7.16
N GLY A 41 -11.15 1.93 -7.75
CA GLY A 41 -11.62 0.68 -7.15
C GLY A 41 -10.90 0.36 -5.85
N THR A 42 -9.57 0.54 -5.81
CA THR A 42 -8.75 0.34 -4.62
C THR A 42 -9.17 1.28 -3.49
N LEU A 43 -9.41 2.56 -3.78
CA LEU A 43 -9.87 3.52 -2.77
C LEU A 43 -11.31 3.23 -2.34
N ALA A 44 -12.21 2.97 -3.28
CA ALA A 44 -13.61 2.67 -2.96
C ALA A 44 -13.76 1.46 -2.03
N THR A 45 -12.91 0.44 -2.21
CA THR A 45 -12.90 -0.76 -1.36
C THR A 45 -11.96 -0.68 -0.16
N MET A 46 -11.13 0.38 -0.09
CA MET A 46 -10.03 0.49 0.87
C MET A 46 -9.07 -0.72 0.83
N ALA A 47 -8.90 -1.33 -0.35
CA ALA A 47 -8.03 -2.48 -0.50
C ALA A 47 -6.57 -2.10 -0.19
N SER A 48 -5.94 -2.87 0.67
CA SER A 48 -4.57 -2.64 1.14
C SER A 48 -3.81 -3.95 1.16
N GLY A 49 -2.51 -3.87 1.01
CA GLY A 49 -1.58 -4.99 1.10
C GLY A 49 -0.56 -4.81 2.22
N PRO A 50 0.49 -5.64 2.22
CA PRO A 50 1.51 -5.66 3.27
C PRO A 50 2.28 -4.34 3.48
N LEU A 51 2.38 -3.47 2.46
CA LEU A 51 3.03 -2.16 2.58
C LEU A 51 2.30 -1.22 3.55
N GLY A 52 1.03 -1.47 3.83
CA GLY A 52 0.27 -0.75 4.85
C GLY A 52 0.91 -0.78 6.23
N TRP A 53 1.75 -1.78 6.50
CA TRP A 53 2.55 -1.86 7.73
C TRP A 53 3.44 -0.64 7.96
N GLN A 54 4.21 -0.24 6.96
CA GLN A 54 5.18 0.86 7.06
C GLN A 54 4.57 2.21 6.68
N TYR A 55 3.68 2.23 5.68
CA TYR A 55 3.25 3.46 5.03
C TYR A 55 1.83 3.90 5.38
N GLY A 56 1.10 3.08 6.13
CA GLY A 56 -0.30 3.32 6.44
C GLY A 56 -1.26 2.83 5.35
N HIS A 57 -2.51 3.20 5.47
CA HIS A 57 -3.57 2.76 4.56
C HIS A 57 -3.74 3.72 3.38
N PRO A 58 -4.41 3.30 2.29
CA PRO A 58 -4.64 4.15 1.11
C PRO A 58 -5.18 5.54 1.45
N ARG A 59 -6.09 5.64 2.42
CA ARG A 59 -6.67 6.92 2.87
C ARG A 59 -5.66 7.91 3.48
N ASP A 60 -4.54 7.40 4.02
CA ASP A 60 -3.52 8.23 4.66
C ASP A 60 -2.58 8.86 3.63
N LEU A 61 -2.61 8.33 2.41
CA LEU A 61 -1.82 8.78 1.27
C LEU A 61 -2.60 9.71 0.32
N VAL A 62 -3.93 9.74 0.41
CA VAL A 62 -4.77 10.64 -0.40
C VAL A 62 -4.72 12.05 0.19
N ILE A 63 -4.40 13.03 -0.65
CA ILE A 63 -4.39 14.46 -0.31
C ILE A 63 -5.47 15.26 -1.05
N GLY A 64 -6.01 14.72 -2.13
CA GLY A 64 -7.10 15.32 -2.88
C GLY A 64 -7.95 14.26 -3.60
N LEU A 65 -9.24 14.53 -3.73
CA LEU A 65 -10.20 13.63 -4.37
C LEU A 65 -11.24 14.43 -5.14
N LYS A 66 -11.49 14.00 -6.37
CA LYS A 66 -12.60 14.48 -7.20
C LYS A 66 -13.63 13.37 -7.33
N VAL A 67 -14.87 13.67 -6.99
CA VAL A 67 -15.97 12.71 -6.98
C VAL A 67 -17.14 13.28 -7.77
N VAL A 68 -17.78 12.44 -8.57
CA VAL A 68 -19.04 12.72 -9.23
C VAL A 68 -20.17 12.08 -8.43
N GLN A 69 -21.11 12.89 -7.94
CA GLN A 69 -22.26 12.45 -7.16
C GLN A 69 -23.39 11.90 -8.06
N ALA A 70 -24.41 11.30 -7.46
CA ALA A 70 -25.52 10.68 -8.20
C ALA A 70 -26.35 11.67 -9.03
N ASP A 71 -26.34 12.95 -8.67
CA ASP A 71 -26.97 14.03 -9.40
C ASP A 71 -26.12 14.60 -10.56
N GLY A 72 -24.92 14.03 -10.77
CA GLY A 72 -23.96 14.49 -11.78
C GLY A 72 -23.08 15.66 -11.34
N ILE A 73 -23.26 16.17 -10.13
CA ILE A 73 -22.41 17.25 -9.61
C ILE A 73 -21.02 16.72 -9.27
N SER A 74 -19.99 17.37 -9.80
CA SER A 74 -18.60 17.08 -9.46
C SER A 74 -18.16 17.91 -8.25
N THR A 75 -17.61 17.24 -7.24
CA THR A 75 -17.10 17.87 -6.02
C THR A 75 -15.62 17.54 -5.85
N ASN A 76 -14.84 18.54 -5.40
CA ASN A 76 -13.43 18.37 -5.07
C ASN A 76 -13.23 18.49 -3.55
N SER A 77 -12.46 17.58 -2.99
CA SER A 77 -12.05 17.62 -1.58
C SER A 77 -10.53 17.55 -1.51
N GLY A 78 -9.93 18.40 -0.68
CA GLY A 78 -8.48 18.50 -0.60
C GLY A 78 -7.88 19.28 -1.77
N GLY A 79 -6.60 19.08 -2.07
CA GLY A 79 -5.88 19.74 -3.15
C GLY A 79 -4.46 19.17 -3.28
N GLU A 80 -3.69 19.68 -4.22
CA GLU A 80 -2.30 19.27 -4.46
C GLU A 80 -1.34 19.64 -3.31
N ALA A 81 -1.78 20.49 -2.38
CA ALA A 81 -1.00 20.88 -1.22
C ALA A 81 -1.12 19.85 -0.10
N VAL A 82 0.03 19.36 0.39
CA VAL A 82 0.15 18.36 1.47
C VAL A 82 -0.53 18.81 2.79
N LYS A 83 -0.90 20.09 2.91
CA LYS A 83 -1.51 20.65 4.11
C LYS A 83 -2.74 21.46 3.74
N ASN A 84 -3.91 20.86 3.90
CA ASN A 84 -5.18 21.56 3.83
C ASN A 84 -5.82 21.56 5.24
N VAL A 85 -5.90 22.73 5.87
CA VAL A 85 -6.43 22.91 7.24
C VAL A 85 -7.82 23.53 7.26
N SER A 86 -8.43 23.79 6.12
CA SER A 86 -9.76 24.39 6.08
C SER A 86 -10.82 23.42 5.57
N GLY A 87 -11.74 23.04 6.46
CA GLY A 87 -12.91 22.22 6.16
C GLY A 87 -12.81 20.77 6.63
N TYR A 88 -13.92 20.06 6.50
CA TYR A 88 -13.99 18.62 6.74
C TYR A 88 -13.24 17.86 5.64
N ASP A 89 -12.52 16.81 6.01
CA ASP A 89 -11.85 15.91 5.05
C ASP A 89 -12.90 15.00 4.38
N MET A 90 -13.59 15.57 3.41
CA MET A 90 -14.63 14.86 2.65
C MET A 90 -14.06 13.71 1.80
N ALA A 91 -12.73 13.71 1.49
CA ALA A 91 -12.11 12.61 0.78
C ALA A 91 -12.24 11.31 1.56
N ARG A 92 -12.09 11.36 2.88
CA ARG A 92 -12.20 10.17 3.74
C ARG A 92 -13.59 9.55 3.77
N LEU A 93 -14.63 10.30 3.44
CA LEU A 93 -16.00 9.79 3.37
C LEU A 93 -16.19 8.81 2.20
N HIS A 94 -15.55 9.09 1.07
CA HIS A 94 -15.67 8.29 -0.15
C HIS A 94 -14.74 7.07 -0.17
N ILE A 95 -13.63 7.11 0.60
CA ILE A 95 -12.68 6.01 0.70
C ILE A 95 -13.26 4.92 1.59
N GLY A 96 -13.39 3.71 1.05
CA GLY A 96 -14.05 2.57 1.72
C GLY A 96 -15.58 2.58 1.63
N ALA A 97 -16.18 3.54 0.93
CA ALA A 97 -17.64 3.64 0.75
C ALA A 97 -18.20 2.69 -0.33
N LEU A 98 -17.38 1.84 -0.95
CA LEU A 98 -17.76 0.88 -2.00
C LEU A 98 -18.49 1.53 -3.19
N GLY A 99 -18.22 2.82 -3.45
CA GLY A 99 -18.87 3.57 -4.53
C GLY A 99 -20.32 4.01 -4.24
N THR A 100 -20.84 3.78 -3.04
CA THR A 100 -22.25 4.08 -2.69
C THR A 100 -22.55 5.56 -2.57
N LEU A 101 -21.53 6.40 -2.38
CA LEU A 101 -21.67 7.84 -2.16
C LEU A 101 -21.30 8.67 -3.40
N GLY A 102 -20.80 8.05 -4.46
CA GLY A 102 -20.39 8.69 -5.69
C GLY A 102 -19.27 7.94 -6.40
N VAL A 103 -18.95 8.40 -7.60
CA VAL A 103 -17.88 7.82 -8.45
C VAL A 103 -16.60 8.64 -8.28
N ILE A 104 -15.53 8.00 -7.82
CA ILE A 104 -14.22 8.63 -7.75
C ILE A 104 -13.71 8.81 -9.18
N ALA A 105 -13.40 10.04 -9.58
CA ALA A 105 -12.97 10.40 -10.92
C ALA A 105 -11.46 10.68 -10.99
N GLU A 106 -10.90 11.38 -9.99
CA GLU A 106 -9.51 11.78 -9.95
C GLU A 106 -9.00 11.76 -8.50
N VAL A 107 -7.73 11.44 -8.33
CA VAL A 107 -7.10 11.31 -7.00
C VAL A 107 -5.74 11.96 -7.01
N SER A 108 -5.46 12.77 -6.00
CA SER A 108 -4.12 13.29 -5.69
C SER A 108 -3.53 12.53 -4.52
N PHE A 109 -2.33 11.99 -4.71
CA PHE A 109 -1.61 11.21 -3.70
C PHE A 109 -0.34 11.91 -3.23
N LYS A 110 0.00 11.67 -1.98
CA LYS A 110 1.34 11.84 -1.47
C LYS A 110 2.16 10.61 -1.83
N LEU A 111 3.33 10.82 -2.43
CA LEU A 111 4.26 9.79 -2.84
C LEU A 111 5.42 9.63 -1.85
N THR A 112 6.13 8.52 -2.00
CA THR A 112 7.33 8.19 -1.23
C THR A 112 8.49 7.95 -2.20
N PRO A 113 9.74 8.32 -1.86
CA PRO A 113 10.90 7.90 -2.63
C PRO A 113 11.00 6.37 -2.68
N MET A 114 11.24 5.81 -3.86
CA MET A 114 11.45 4.38 -4.01
C MET A 114 12.72 3.95 -3.27
N PRO A 115 12.67 2.88 -2.44
CA PRO A 115 13.87 2.32 -1.84
C PRO A 115 14.87 1.87 -2.91
N ARG A 116 16.14 2.24 -2.75
CA ARG A 116 17.20 1.90 -3.74
C ARG A 116 17.43 0.40 -3.87
N GLN A 117 17.24 -0.32 -2.79
CA GLN A 117 17.35 -1.78 -2.74
C GLN A 117 16.28 -2.33 -1.81
N GLN A 118 15.74 -3.48 -2.17
CA GLN A 118 14.79 -4.23 -1.35
C GLN A 118 15.23 -5.67 -1.27
N THR A 119 14.99 -6.27 -0.10
CA THR A 119 15.23 -7.69 0.14
C THR A 119 14.06 -8.28 0.93
N THR A 120 13.71 -9.53 0.65
CA THR A 120 12.71 -10.25 1.45
C THR A 120 13.37 -11.45 2.08
N VAL A 121 13.36 -11.50 3.40
CA VAL A 121 13.76 -12.66 4.19
C VAL A 121 12.54 -13.52 4.41
N LEU A 122 12.67 -14.82 4.09
CA LEU A 122 11.64 -15.82 4.29
C LEU A 122 12.12 -16.83 5.31
N ALA A 123 11.32 -17.09 6.35
CA ALA A 123 11.63 -18.07 7.39
C ALA A 123 10.46 -19.04 7.55
N CYS A 124 10.78 -20.34 7.60
CA CYS A 124 9.79 -21.42 7.78
C CYS A 124 9.69 -21.80 9.25
N PHE A 125 8.47 -22.08 9.70
CA PHE A 125 8.14 -22.46 11.07
C PHE A 125 7.27 -23.72 11.11
N ASN A 126 7.28 -24.40 12.24
CA ASN A 126 6.47 -25.60 12.46
C ASN A 126 5.02 -25.28 12.81
N SER A 127 4.71 -24.04 13.18
CA SER A 127 3.36 -23.56 13.50
C SER A 127 3.22 -22.07 13.23
N ILE A 128 1.98 -21.61 13.09
CA ILE A 128 1.67 -20.19 12.90
C ILE A 128 2.02 -19.39 14.16
N GLU A 129 1.85 -19.97 15.34
CA GLU A 129 2.18 -19.33 16.62
C GLU A 129 3.67 -18.98 16.69
N SER A 130 4.54 -19.94 16.34
CA SER A 130 6.00 -19.71 16.30
C SER A 130 6.39 -18.62 15.29
N SER A 131 5.69 -18.54 14.16
CA SER A 131 5.94 -17.48 13.18
C SER A 131 5.49 -16.10 13.68
N ILE A 132 4.39 -16.04 14.44
CA ILE A 132 3.90 -14.82 15.08
C ILE A 132 4.85 -14.37 16.19
N GLU A 133 5.36 -15.27 17.01
CA GLU A 133 6.37 -14.96 18.03
C GLU A 133 7.63 -14.36 17.40
N ALA A 134 8.11 -14.94 16.29
CA ALA A 134 9.22 -14.39 15.55
C ALA A 134 8.90 -13.01 14.94
N ALA A 135 7.69 -12.82 14.41
CA ALA A 135 7.23 -11.52 13.91
C ALA A 135 7.21 -10.46 15.01
N LEU A 136 6.72 -10.80 16.20
CA LEU A 136 6.74 -9.90 17.37
C LEU A 136 8.17 -9.58 17.82
N ALA A 137 9.09 -10.54 17.75
CA ALA A 137 10.50 -10.28 18.05
C ALA A 137 11.11 -9.28 17.05
N VAL A 138 10.79 -9.39 15.75
CA VAL A 138 11.19 -8.40 14.74
C VAL A 138 10.57 -7.03 15.05
N PHE A 139 9.28 -6.99 15.37
CA PHE A 139 8.56 -5.76 15.71
C PHE A 139 9.16 -5.02 16.91
N HIS A 140 9.60 -5.74 17.94
CA HIS A 140 10.24 -5.18 19.14
C HIS A 140 11.72 -4.90 18.98
N SER A 141 12.31 -5.23 17.83
CA SER A 141 13.73 -4.99 17.53
C SER A 141 13.96 -3.58 16.96
N HIS A 142 15.20 -3.28 16.58
CA HIS A 142 15.55 -2.06 15.86
C HIS A 142 15.33 -2.15 14.33
N VAL A 143 14.89 -3.30 13.84
CA VAL A 143 14.60 -3.52 12.41
C VAL A 143 13.30 -2.78 12.05
N VAL A 144 13.32 -2.05 10.94
CA VAL A 144 12.15 -1.33 10.42
C VAL A 144 11.75 -1.94 9.08
N PRO A 145 10.90 -2.99 9.09
CA PRO A 145 10.49 -3.66 7.86
C PRO A 145 9.51 -2.81 7.04
N LEU A 146 9.60 -2.89 5.71
CA LEU A 146 8.58 -2.36 4.80
C LEU A 146 7.27 -3.12 4.91
N SER A 147 7.37 -4.43 5.13
CA SER A 147 6.22 -5.29 5.42
C SER A 147 6.63 -6.47 6.27
N LEU A 148 5.70 -6.93 7.10
CA LEU A 148 5.84 -8.07 7.99
C LEU A 148 4.58 -8.91 7.87
N THR A 149 4.70 -10.13 7.34
CA THR A 149 3.53 -10.96 7.02
C THR A 149 3.79 -12.41 7.39
N ALA A 150 2.90 -12.97 8.21
CA ALA A 150 2.87 -14.40 8.51
C ALA A 150 1.82 -15.11 7.64
N PHE A 151 2.18 -16.26 7.11
CA PHE A 151 1.33 -17.11 6.28
C PHE A 151 1.16 -18.47 6.97
N ASP A 152 -0.05 -18.99 6.96
CA ASP A 152 -0.32 -20.39 7.30
C ASP A 152 0.00 -21.33 6.12
N ASP A 153 -0.12 -22.62 6.36
CA ASP A 153 0.13 -23.65 5.35
C ASP A 153 -0.79 -23.50 4.12
N GLN A 154 -2.04 -23.14 4.33
CA GLN A 154 -3.00 -22.94 3.22
C GLN A 154 -2.64 -21.74 2.35
N ALA A 155 -2.27 -20.63 2.97
CA ALA A 155 -1.82 -19.43 2.24
C ALA A 155 -0.52 -19.69 1.50
N ASN A 156 0.42 -20.43 2.10
CA ASN A 156 1.68 -20.83 1.46
C ASN A 156 1.44 -21.69 0.21
N HIS A 157 0.57 -22.69 0.29
CA HIS A 157 0.17 -23.52 -0.87
C HIS A 157 -0.49 -22.70 -1.99
N ARG A 158 -1.38 -21.79 -1.65
CA ARG A 158 -2.03 -20.90 -2.65
C ARG A 158 -1.06 -19.91 -3.28
N GLY A 159 -0.12 -19.39 -2.52
CA GLY A 159 0.90 -18.44 -2.98
C GLY A 159 1.99 -19.05 -3.85
N ARG A 160 2.03 -20.38 -4.02
CA ARG A 160 3.02 -21.13 -4.81
C ARG A 160 4.47 -20.75 -4.47
N LEU A 161 4.76 -20.54 -3.18
CA LEU A 161 6.14 -20.30 -2.74
C LEU A 161 6.90 -21.61 -2.80
N ALA A 162 7.38 -21.95 -4.01
CA ALA A 162 8.05 -23.21 -4.30
C ALA A 162 9.33 -23.36 -3.47
N GLY A 163 9.54 -24.57 -2.93
CA GLY A 163 10.76 -24.92 -2.20
C GLY A 163 10.75 -24.57 -0.70
N MET A 164 9.65 -24.03 -0.18
CA MET A 164 9.49 -23.76 1.24
C MET A 164 8.72 -24.89 1.92
N SER A 165 9.35 -25.58 2.84
CA SER A 165 8.75 -26.65 3.65
C SER A 165 8.53 -26.17 5.08
N GLY A 166 7.27 -26.05 5.51
CA GLY A 166 6.89 -25.62 6.86
C GLY A 166 5.39 -25.46 6.96
N LYS A 167 4.84 -25.54 8.17
CA LYS A 167 3.42 -25.31 8.43
C LYS A 167 3.06 -23.82 8.49
N ALA A 168 4.05 -22.96 8.59
CA ALA A 168 3.90 -21.52 8.55
C ALA A 168 5.16 -20.85 7.97
N LEU A 169 4.98 -19.66 7.42
CA LEU A 169 6.03 -18.86 6.83
C LEU A 169 5.94 -17.42 7.37
N LEU A 170 7.08 -16.84 7.69
CA LEU A 170 7.21 -15.41 7.95
C LEU A 170 7.97 -14.75 6.80
N ALA A 171 7.38 -13.73 6.19
CA ALA A 171 8.02 -12.88 5.20
C ALA A 171 8.30 -11.49 5.82
N VAL A 172 9.56 -11.11 5.84
CA VAL A 172 10.03 -9.79 6.29
C VAL A 172 10.64 -9.08 5.09
N ARG A 173 9.97 -8.04 4.58
CA ARG A 173 10.51 -7.22 3.50
C ARG A 173 11.24 -6.02 4.08
N LEU A 174 12.48 -5.84 3.69
CA LEU A 174 13.36 -4.74 4.08
C LEU A 174 13.64 -3.86 2.86
N GLY A 175 13.83 -2.57 3.08
CA GLY A 175 14.17 -1.65 2.01
C GLY A 175 14.97 -0.45 2.51
N GLY A 176 15.86 0.04 1.65
CA GLY A 176 16.68 1.19 2.01
C GLY A 176 17.91 1.37 1.13
N ARG A 177 18.93 2.02 1.69
CA ARG A 177 20.26 2.08 1.09
C ARG A 177 21.02 0.78 1.42
N PRO A 178 21.98 0.31 0.57
CA PRO A 178 22.71 -0.94 0.81
C PRO A 178 23.29 -1.04 2.21
N ARG A 179 23.99 -0.01 2.67
CA ARG A 179 24.59 0.03 4.04
C ARG A 179 23.54 -0.04 5.16
N THR A 180 22.31 0.35 4.91
CA THR A 180 21.23 0.26 5.90
C THR A 180 20.72 -1.16 5.99
N LEU A 181 20.60 -1.85 4.86
CA LEU A 181 20.17 -3.26 4.80
C LEU A 181 21.17 -4.21 5.44
N GLU A 182 22.49 -3.93 5.31
CA GLU A 182 23.55 -4.72 5.96
C GLU A 182 23.54 -4.64 7.49
N ARG A 183 22.87 -3.64 8.06
CA ARG A 183 22.78 -3.41 9.51
C ARG A 183 21.45 -3.88 10.12
N GLN A 184 20.48 -4.23 9.30
CA GLN A 184 19.18 -4.76 9.69
C GLN A 184 19.17 -6.29 9.66
#